data_805fd9f048e7a9d77adad2bd734e4d71
#
_entry.id   805fd9f048e7a9d77adad2bd734e4d71
#
_cell.length_a   1.000
_cell.length_b   1.000
_cell.length_c   1.000
_cell.angle_alpha   90.00
_cell.angle_beta   90.00
_cell.angle_gamma   90.00
#
_symmetry.space_group_name_H-M   'P 1'
#
loop_
_entity.id
_entity.type
_entity.pdbx_description
1 polymer ?
#
loop_
_entity_poly.entity_id
_entity_poly.type
_entity_poly.pdbx_seq_one_letter_code
_entity_poly.pdbx_strand_id
1 'polypeptide(L)'
;MNHFDVSPVNDLTADLLFNLPAVQYVEGLTQDFPRRPSKTYLLYFKHFPKFMVGDIQGMAHAADLLYLFDAGDLDVRKLVPFPIDPNNWGPEETALKYKYMHMISEFVKTGNPNKGVSGLSTCDWPPFDPQRRSYLQFAEYPEVKNDLKGDRVRLWRQQIPMWIKQYPIDEASPNM
;
A
#
# COMPACT_ATOMS: atom_id res chain seq x y z
N MET A 1 -8.60 24.52 -20.45
CA MET A 1 -9.23 23.20 -20.19
C MET A 1 -9.30 23.05 -18.69
N ASN A 2 -10.49 22.92 -18.11
CA ASN A 2 -10.62 22.64 -16.68
C ASN A 2 -10.09 21.21 -16.44
N HIS A 3 -8.94 21.07 -15.81
CA HIS A 3 -8.49 19.77 -15.32
C HIS A 3 -9.47 19.28 -14.24
N PHE A 4 -10.16 18.21 -14.53
CA PHE A 4 -11.01 17.56 -13.54
C PHE A 4 -10.11 16.89 -12.49
N ASP A 5 -10.19 17.31 -11.23
CA ASP A 5 -9.44 16.67 -10.16
C ASP A 5 -10.04 15.28 -9.87
N VAL A 6 -9.32 14.24 -10.29
CA VAL A 6 -9.72 12.83 -10.07
C VAL A 6 -9.19 12.26 -8.77
N SER A 7 -8.43 13.05 -7.98
CA SER A 7 -7.82 12.56 -6.74
C SER A 7 -8.82 12.00 -5.72
N PRO A 8 -10.03 12.58 -5.53
CA PRO A 8 -11.02 12.01 -4.63
C PRO A 8 -11.52 10.63 -5.07
N VAL A 9 -11.67 10.39 -6.39
CA VAL A 9 -12.09 9.09 -6.94
C VAL A 9 -10.99 8.05 -6.75
N ASN A 10 -9.73 8.45 -6.99
CA ASN A 10 -8.57 7.58 -6.75
C ASN A 10 -8.45 7.21 -5.28
N ASP A 11 -8.66 8.16 -4.38
CA ASP A 11 -8.64 7.93 -2.94
C ASP A 11 -9.76 6.98 -2.50
N LEU A 12 -10.98 7.16 -3.00
CA LEU A 12 -12.12 6.28 -2.76
C LEU A 12 -11.81 4.85 -3.21
N THR A 13 -11.32 4.71 -4.44
CA THR A 13 -10.95 3.41 -5.01
C THR A 13 -9.84 2.73 -4.21
N ALA A 14 -8.80 3.48 -3.86
CA ALA A 14 -7.70 2.98 -3.04
C ALA A 14 -8.16 2.52 -1.65
N ASP A 15 -9.10 3.23 -1.05
CA ASP A 15 -9.64 2.84 0.26
C ASP A 15 -10.45 1.56 0.18
N LEU A 16 -11.38 1.47 -0.78
CA LEU A 16 -12.29 0.33 -0.88
C LEU A 16 -11.59 -0.95 -1.34
N LEU A 17 -10.66 -0.84 -2.28
CA LEU A 17 -10.03 -2.02 -2.88
C LEU A 17 -8.74 -2.47 -2.18
N PHE A 18 -8.05 -1.56 -1.48
CA PHE A 18 -6.72 -1.87 -0.94
C PHE A 18 -6.56 -1.51 0.54
N ASN A 19 -6.71 -0.24 0.93
CA ASN A 19 -6.37 0.20 2.27
C ASN A 19 -7.26 -0.44 3.34
N LEU A 20 -8.57 -0.38 3.18
CA LEU A 20 -9.52 -0.94 4.12
C LEU A 20 -9.42 -2.46 4.22
N PRO A 21 -9.41 -3.23 3.09
CA PRO A 21 -9.20 -4.68 3.15
C PRO A 21 -7.89 -5.08 3.80
N ALA A 22 -6.77 -4.40 3.52
CA ALA A 22 -5.48 -4.71 4.11
C ALA A 22 -5.49 -4.51 5.64
N VAL A 23 -6.06 -3.39 6.10
CA VAL A 23 -6.19 -3.11 7.54
C VAL A 23 -7.09 -4.14 8.21
N GLN A 24 -8.25 -4.45 7.63
CA GLN A 24 -9.17 -5.45 8.16
C GLN A 24 -8.53 -6.84 8.24
N TYR A 25 -7.80 -7.22 7.21
CA TYR A 25 -7.12 -8.51 7.16
C TYR A 25 -6.06 -8.66 8.25
N VAL A 26 -5.18 -7.65 8.42
CA VAL A 26 -4.12 -7.73 9.43
C VAL A 26 -4.68 -7.68 10.86
N GLU A 27 -5.76 -6.93 11.09
CA GLU A 27 -6.47 -6.92 12.37
C GLU A 27 -7.10 -8.28 12.66
N GLY A 28 -7.82 -8.86 11.70
CA GLY A 28 -8.42 -10.20 11.84
C GLY A 28 -7.37 -11.26 12.15
N LEU A 29 -6.22 -11.25 11.43
CA LEU A 29 -5.13 -12.17 11.71
C LEU A 29 -4.59 -12.08 13.14
N THR A 30 -4.54 -10.89 13.71
CA THR A 30 -4.01 -10.67 15.07
C THR A 30 -5.05 -10.93 16.16
N GLN A 31 -6.34 -10.71 15.87
CA GLN A 31 -7.44 -10.97 16.82
C GLN A 31 -7.82 -12.45 16.88
N ASP A 32 -7.98 -13.08 15.71
CA ASP A 32 -8.44 -14.46 15.61
C ASP A 32 -7.35 -15.47 16.00
N PHE A 33 -6.09 -15.06 15.87
CA PHE A 33 -4.94 -15.92 16.14
C PHE A 33 -3.92 -15.26 17.11
N PRO A 34 -4.29 -14.86 18.30
CA PRO A 34 -3.42 -14.09 19.22
C PRO A 34 -2.18 -14.88 19.67
N ARG A 35 -2.19 -16.22 19.56
CA ARG A 35 -1.08 -17.10 19.92
C ARG A 35 -0.27 -17.57 18.71
N ARG A 36 -0.44 -16.96 17.56
CA ARG A 36 0.35 -17.31 16.37
C ARG A 36 1.84 -17.09 16.64
N PRO A 37 2.69 -18.06 16.35
CA PRO A 37 4.14 -17.87 16.43
C PRO A 37 4.67 -16.95 15.34
N SER A 38 3.92 -16.80 14.23
CA SER A 38 4.30 -15.95 13.09
C SER A 38 3.89 -14.50 13.29
N LYS A 39 4.83 -13.61 12.99
CA LYS A 39 4.60 -12.17 13.01
C LYS A 39 3.93 -11.70 11.73
N THR A 40 3.04 -10.74 11.83
CA THR A 40 2.39 -10.08 10.71
C THR A 40 2.96 -8.67 10.56
N TYR A 41 3.18 -8.23 9.34
CA TYR A 41 3.72 -6.91 9.05
C TYR A 41 2.80 -6.21 8.06
N LEU A 42 2.54 -4.91 8.26
CA LEU A 42 1.75 -4.09 7.34
C LEU A 42 2.66 -3.13 6.59
N LEU A 43 2.63 -3.22 5.26
CA LEU A 43 3.39 -2.37 4.35
C LEU A 43 2.45 -1.45 3.59
N TYR A 44 2.81 -0.18 3.48
CA TYR A 44 2.19 0.80 2.61
C TYR A 44 3.23 1.35 1.63
N PHE A 45 3.18 0.93 0.37
CA PHE A 45 4.06 1.44 -0.66
C PHE A 45 3.56 2.82 -1.12
N LYS A 46 4.35 3.87 -0.86
CA LYS A 46 4.00 5.27 -1.14
C LYS A 46 5.00 5.95 -2.08
N HIS A 47 6.05 5.26 -2.48
CA HIS A 47 7.03 5.83 -3.39
C HIS A 47 6.42 6.08 -4.77
N PHE A 48 6.52 7.31 -5.26
CA PHE A 48 6.12 7.65 -6.62
C PHE A 48 7.35 7.55 -7.54
N PRO A 49 7.38 6.56 -8.45
CA PRO A 49 8.56 6.31 -9.27
C PRO A 49 8.84 7.46 -10.26
N LYS A 50 10.09 7.87 -10.36
CA LYS A 50 10.52 8.90 -11.31
C LYS A 50 10.36 8.47 -12.76
N PHE A 51 10.33 7.17 -13.02
CA PHE A 51 10.12 6.60 -14.36
C PHE A 51 8.65 6.57 -14.81
N MET A 52 7.70 6.82 -13.91
CA MET A 52 6.31 7.04 -14.29
C MET A 52 6.17 8.41 -14.92
N VAL A 53 5.58 8.46 -16.11
CA VAL A 53 5.45 9.68 -16.90
C VAL A 53 3.98 9.93 -17.28
N GLY A 54 3.69 11.18 -17.69
CA GLY A 54 2.33 11.58 -18.04
C GLY A 54 1.57 12.19 -16.86
N ASP A 55 0.29 12.47 -17.09
CA ASP A 55 -0.60 13.10 -16.10
C ASP A 55 -1.21 12.03 -15.17
N ILE A 56 -0.34 11.37 -14.39
CA ILE A 56 -0.74 10.35 -13.42
C ILE A 56 -0.93 11.02 -12.07
N GLN A 57 -2.17 11.01 -11.57
CA GLN A 57 -2.48 11.50 -10.24
C GLN A 57 -2.47 10.35 -9.23
N GLY A 58 -1.48 10.38 -8.33
CA GLY A 58 -1.31 9.37 -7.29
C GLY A 58 -0.48 8.16 -7.71
N MET A 59 -0.38 7.19 -6.83
CA MET A 59 0.40 5.97 -7.03
C MET A 59 -0.39 4.95 -7.86
N ALA A 60 0.22 4.47 -8.93
CA ALA A 60 -0.40 3.44 -9.75
C ALA A 60 -0.39 2.08 -9.03
N HIS A 61 -1.49 1.35 -9.12
CA HIS A 61 -1.57 -0.03 -8.64
C HIS A 61 -0.53 -0.91 -9.33
N ALA A 62 0.09 -1.79 -8.57
CA ALA A 62 1.16 -2.71 -9.03
C ALA A 62 2.50 -2.05 -9.40
N ALA A 63 2.71 -0.76 -9.15
CA ALA A 63 4.00 -0.11 -9.37
C ALA A 63 5.12 -0.69 -8.47
N ASP A 64 4.77 -1.19 -7.29
CA ASP A 64 5.67 -1.88 -6.37
C ASP A 64 6.26 -3.17 -6.95
N LEU A 65 5.57 -3.84 -7.87
CA LEU A 65 6.05 -5.05 -8.53
C LEU A 65 7.32 -4.80 -9.36
N LEU A 66 7.49 -3.58 -9.89
CA LEU A 66 8.70 -3.19 -10.62
C LEU A 66 9.93 -3.07 -9.70
N TYR A 67 9.70 -2.90 -8.39
CA TYR A 67 10.76 -2.92 -7.37
C TYR A 67 10.99 -4.31 -6.79
N LEU A 68 9.98 -5.18 -6.85
CA LEU A 68 10.08 -6.54 -6.30
C LEU A 68 10.71 -7.51 -7.30
N PHE A 69 10.34 -7.41 -8.56
CA PHE A 69 10.81 -8.31 -9.61
C PHE A 69 11.76 -7.59 -10.56
N ASP A 70 12.87 -8.23 -10.85
CA ASP A 70 13.75 -7.77 -11.91
C ASP A 70 13.16 -8.20 -13.25
N ALA A 71 12.75 -7.22 -14.05
CA ALA A 71 12.20 -7.49 -15.37
C ALA A 71 13.27 -7.99 -16.36
N GLY A 72 14.58 -7.83 -16.04
CA GLY A 72 15.67 -8.20 -16.93
C GLY A 72 15.53 -7.55 -18.30
N ASP A 73 15.55 -8.37 -19.34
CA ASP A 73 15.37 -7.92 -20.74
C ASP A 73 13.91 -7.72 -21.16
N LEU A 74 12.95 -7.93 -20.24
CA LEU A 74 11.54 -7.74 -20.54
C LEU A 74 11.22 -6.26 -20.74
N ASP A 75 10.42 -5.97 -21.74
CA ASP A 75 9.88 -4.62 -21.94
C ASP A 75 8.84 -4.32 -20.88
N VAL A 76 9.30 -3.71 -19.77
CA VAL A 76 8.45 -3.38 -18.61
C VAL A 76 7.25 -2.52 -18.98
N ARG A 77 7.29 -1.79 -20.10
CA ARG A 77 6.14 -1.02 -20.62
C ARG A 77 4.95 -1.89 -20.99
N LYS A 78 5.18 -3.18 -21.24
CA LYS A 78 4.14 -4.17 -21.53
C LYS A 78 3.57 -4.84 -20.28
N LEU A 79 4.24 -4.68 -19.14
CA LEU A 79 3.86 -5.33 -17.89
C LEU A 79 2.95 -4.47 -17.01
N VAL A 80 2.92 -3.17 -17.26
CA VAL A 80 2.18 -2.22 -16.42
C VAL A 80 1.17 -1.42 -17.24
N PRO A 81 -0.02 -1.13 -16.69
CA PRO A 81 -1.09 -0.42 -17.40
C PRO A 81 -0.94 1.11 -17.37
N PHE A 82 0.27 1.62 -17.13
CA PHE A 82 0.54 3.05 -17.05
C PHE A 82 1.81 3.41 -17.81
N PRO A 83 1.93 4.66 -18.33
CA PRO A 83 3.08 5.06 -19.11
C PRO A 83 4.33 5.17 -18.24
N ILE A 84 5.43 4.61 -18.74
CA ILE A 84 6.75 4.67 -18.11
C ILE A 84 7.81 5.10 -19.12
N ASP A 85 8.83 5.82 -18.63
CA ASP A 85 10.06 6.09 -19.35
C ASP A 85 11.23 5.38 -18.65
N PRO A 86 11.75 4.28 -19.19
CA PRO A 86 12.86 3.55 -18.59
C PRO A 86 14.14 4.39 -18.41
N ASN A 87 14.31 5.45 -19.18
CA ASN A 87 15.47 6.33 -19.06
C ASN A 87 15.48 7.14 -17.74
N ASN A 88 14.32 7.24 -17.10
CA ASN A 88 14.18 7.88 -15.79
C ASN A 88 14.44 6.92 -14.61
N TRP A 89 14.85 5.68 -14.89
CA TRP A 89 15.31 4.75 -13.87
C TRP A 89 16.75 5.06 -13.47
N GLY A 90 16.90 5.90 -12.48
CA GLY A 90 18.20 6.37 -11.98
C GLY A 90 18.79 5.50 -10.85
N PRO A 91 19.97 5.89 -10.35
CA PRO A 91 20.62 5.21 -9.21
C PRO A 91 19.77 5.16 -7.94
N GLU A 92 18.95 6.18 -7.70
CA GLU A 92 18.06 6.27 -6.53
C GLU A 92 16.96 5.20 -6.60
N GLU A 93 16.33 5.04 -7.78
CA GLU A 93 15.34 4.00 -8.02
C GLU A 93 15.95 2.59 -7.88
N THR A 94 17.17 2.43 -8.37
CA THR A 94 17.93 1.19 -8.21
C THR A 94 18.21 0.89 -6.73
N ALA A 95 18.61 1.88 -5.95
CA ALA A 95 18.85 1.71 -4.53
C ALA A 95 17.56 1.34 -3.77
N LEU A 96 16.43 1.99 -4.10
CA LEU A 96 15.12 1.66 -3.54
C LEU A 96 14.67 0.25 -3.91
N LYS A 97 14.87 -0.17 -5.17
CA LYS A 97 14.61 -1.53 -5.63
C LYS A 97 15.34 -2.55 -4.75
N TYR A 98 16.65 -2.39 -4.55
CA TYR A 98 17.41 -3.33 -3.72
C TYR A 98 16.94 -3.34 -2.26
N LYS A 99 16.58 -2.19 -1.69
CA LYS A 99 16.01 -2.14 -0.33
C LYS A 99 14.69 -2.90 -0.25
N TYR A 100 13.79 -2.68 -1.21
CA TYR A 100 12.48 -3.34 -1.25
C TYR A 100 12.62 -4.86 -1.41
N MET A 101 13.38 -5.29 -2.41
CA MET A 101 13.67 -6.71 -2.66
C MET A 101 14.29 -7.39 -1.44
N HIS A 102 15.24 -6.72 -0.78
CA HIS A 102 15.90 -7.26 0.40
C HIS A 102 14.91 -7.49 1.54
N MET A 103 14.10 -6.49 1.89
CA MET A 103 13.11 -6.62 2.97
C MET A 103 12.12 -7.76 2.72
N ILE A 104 11.59 -7.85 1.50
CA ILE A 104 10.64 -8.90 1.14
C ILE A 104 11.34 -10.28 1.13
N SER A 105 12.55 -10.39 0.58
CA SER A 105 13.33 -11.63 0.57
C SER A 105 13.65 -12.12 1.98
N GLU A 106 14.05 -11.23 2.87
CA GLU A 106 14.34 -11.61 4.27
C GLU A 106 13.08 -12.03 5.02
N PHE A 107 11.97 -11.35 4.77
CA PHE A 107 10.68 -11.80 5.30
C PHE A 107 10.31 -13.20 4.81
N VAL A 108 10.44 -13.48 3.53
CA VAL A 108 10.14 -14.79 2.95
C VAL A 108 11.03 -15.89 3.54
N LYS A 109 12.32 -15.61 3.72
CA LYS A 109 13.29 -16.59 4.25
C LYS A 109 13.14 -16.83 5.75
N THR A 110 12.81 -15.79 6.52
CA THR A 110 12.99 -15.81 7.98
C THR A 110 11.75 -15.40 8.77
N GLY A 111 10.70 -14.89 8.11
CA GLY A 111 9.56 -14.25 8.76
C GLY A 111 9.88 -12.89 9.41
N ASN A 112 11.06 -12.34 9.15
CA ASN A 112 11.48 -11.05 9.70
C ASN A 112 12.12 -10.17 8.62
N PRO A 113 11.47 -9.08 8.19
CA PRO A 113 11.98 -8.20 7.14
C PRO A 113 13.20 -7.36 7.55
N ASN A 114 13.52 -7.32 8.84
CA ASN A 114 14.63 -6.53 9.39
C ASN A 114 15.97 -7.28 9.45
N LYS A 115 15.99 -8.55 9.07
CA LYS A 115 17.22 -9.35 9.13
C LYS A 115 18.21 -8.98 8.04
N GLY A 116 19.49 -9.01 8.40
CA GLY A 116 20.60 -9.30 7.49
C GLY A 116 21.36 -8.14 6.90
N VAL A 117 20.98 -6.85 7.02
CA VAL A 117 21.83 -5.79 6.43
C VAL A 117 21.85 -4.50 7.24
N SER A 118 22.98 -4.27 7.91
CA SER A 118 23.38 -2.94 8.32
C SER A 118 23.55 -2.07 7.06
N GLY A 119 22.71 -1.03 6.91
CA GLY A 119 22.79 -0.06 5.82
C GLY A 119 21.68 -0.11 4.77
N LEU A 120 20.96 -1.22 4.62
CA LEU A 120 19.74 -1.26 3.78
C LEU A 120 18.46 -1.07 4.59
N SER A 121 18.43 -1.43 5.87
CA SER A 121 17.33 -1.11 6.75
C SER A 121 17.55 0.27 7.37
N THR A 122 16.78 1.23 6.95
CA THR A 122 16.81 2.60 7.51
C THR A 122 15.91 2.76 8.72
N CYS A 123 15.05 1.78 9.00
CA CYS A 123 14.17 1.75 10.16
C CYS A 123 13.89 0.31 10.59
N ASP A 124 13.73 0.11 11.89
CA ASP A 124 13.27 -1.16 12.45
C ASP A 124 11.75 -1.26 12.26
N TRP A 125 11.34 -2.04 11.26
CA TRP A 125 9.92 -2.25 10.94
C TRP A 125 9.30 -3.23 11.96
N PRO A 126 8.48 -2.75 12.91
CA PRO A 126 7.88 -3.60 13.92
C PRO A 126 6.77 -4.48 13.32
N PRO A 127 6.52 -5.65 13.90
CA PRO A 127 5.30 -6.39 13.62
C PRO A 127 4.06 -5.53 13.90
N PHE A 128 2.98 -5.81 13.18
CA PHE A 128 1.70 -5.17 13.44
C PHE A 128 1.23 -5.52 14.86
N ASP A 129 0.87 -4.48 15.59
CA ASP A 129 0.31 -4.55 16.93
C ASP A 129 -1.08 -3.88 16.90
N PRO A 130 -2.16 -4.54 17.40
CA PRO A 130 -3.52 -3.99 17.34
C PRO A 130 -3.69 -2.66 18.09
N GLN A 131 -2.84 -2.37 19.06
CA GLN A 131 -2.91 -1.13 19.86
C GLN A 131 -2.19 0.01 19.15
N ARG A 132 -0.98 -0.24 18.66
CA ARG A 132 -0.18 0.76 17.94
C ARG A 132 -0.57 0.88 16.48
N ARG A 133 -1.02 -0.22 15.86
CA ARG A 133 -1.39 -0.31 14.44
C ARG A 133 -0.24 0.12 13.53
N SER A 134 0.98 -0.31 13.89
CA SER A 134 2.22 0.10 13.22
C SER A 134 2.30 -0.47 11.80
N TYR A 135 2.80 0.34 10.88
CA TYR A 135 3.06 -0.07 9.51
C TYR A 135 4.33 0.60 8.97
N LEU A 136 4.95 -0.01 7.97
CA LEU A 136 6.02 0.63 7.21
C LEU A 136 5.41 1.41 6.05
N GLN A 137 5.63 2.73 6.01
CA GLN A 137 5.44 3.53 4.81
C GLN A 137 6.73 3.47 3.99
N PHE A 138 6.70 2.72 2.89
CA PHE A 138 7.84 2.63 1.98
C PHE A 138 7.78 3.77 0.97
N ALA A 139 8.76 4.65 1.04
CA ALA A 139 8.97 5.80 0.18
C ALA A 139 10.49 5.98 -0.02
N GLU A 140 10.93 7.05 -0.62
CA GLU A 140 12.36 7.38 -0.76
C GLU A 140 13.10 7.27 0.59
N TYR A 141 12.44 7.73 1.66
CA TYR A 141 12.86 7.54 3.06
C TYR A 141 11.80 6.70 3.77
N PRO A 142 12.03 5.38 3.94
CA PRO A 142 11.07 4.52 4.63
C PRO A 142 10.89 4.92 6.09
N GLU A 143 9.64 4.96 6.54
CA GLU A 143 9.27 5.39 7.90
C GLU A 143 8.27 4.44 8.52
N VAL A 144 8.44 4.16 9.81
CA VAL A 144 7.41 3.48 10.61
C VAL A 144 6.36 4.50 11.04
N LYS A 145 5.12 4.20 10.71
CA LYS A 145 3.94 5.01 11.09
C LYS A 145 2.89 4.15 11.78
N ASN A 146 1.87 4.80 12.32
CA ASN A 146 0.79 4.13 13.00
C ASN A 146 -0.55 4.51 12.36
N ASP A 147 -1.52 3.60 12.48
CA ASP A 147 -2.92 3.82 12.10
C ASP A 147 -3.10 4.23 10.63
N LEU A 148 -2.72 3.32 9.71
CA LEU A 148 -2.83 3.54 8.26
C LEU A 148 -4.22 4.03 7.89
N LYS A 149 -4.30 5.28 7.37
CA LYS A 149 -5.55 5.91 6.93
C LYS A 149 -6.67 5.87 7.99
N GLY A 150 -6.32 5.97 9.27
CA GLY A 150 -7.22 5.72 10.40
C GLY A 150 -8.55 6.47 10.33
N ASP A 151 -8.55 7.77 9.96
CA ASP A 151 -9.80 8.54 9.80
C ASP A 151 -10.69 7.95 8.71
N ARG A 152 -10.12 7.57 7.57
CA ARG A 152 -10.85 6.96 6.46
C ARG A 152 -11.34 5.55 6.81
N VAL A 153 -10.54 4.77 7.54
CA VAL A 153 -10.98 3.47 8.07
C VAL A 153 -12.17 3.63 9.02
N ARG A 154 -12.15 4.64 9.90
CA ARG A 154 -13.27 4.94 10.80
C ARG A 154 -14.52 5.42 10.03
N LEU A 155 -14.34 6.24 9.01
CA LEU A 155 -15.42 6.67 8.12
C LEU A 155 -16.16 5.45 7.55
N TRP A 156 -15.42 4.53 6.90
CA TRP A 156 -15.98 3.36 6.23
C TRP A 156 -16.60 2.34 7.20
N ARG A 157 -15.97 2.11 8.34
CA ARG A 157 -16.39 1.03 9.26
C ARG A 157 -17.40 1.45 10.30
N GLN A 158 -17.50 2.73 10.61
CA GLN A 158 -18.34 3.25 11.68
C GLN A 158 -19.34 4.29 11.20
N GLN A 159 -18.88 5.36 10.57
CA GLN A 159 -19.74 6.49 10.24
C GLN A 159 -20.72 6.17 9.11
N ILE A 160 -20.25 5.60 8.00
CA ILE A 160 -21.11 5.24 6.88
C ILE A 160 -22.17 4.21 7.29
N PRO A 161 -21.86 3.08 7.96
CA PRO A 161 -22.87 2.14 8.43
C PRO A 161 -23.88 2.78 9.39
N MET A 162 -23.43 3.69 10.25
CA MET A 162 -24.33 4.43 11.14
C MET A 162 -25.29 5.32 10.36
N TRP A 163 -24.81 6.05 9.35
CA TRP A 163 -25.64 6.90 8.50
C TRP A 163 -26.64 6.10 7.67
N ILE A 164 -26.24 4.97 7.08
CA ILE A 164 -27.14 4.08 6.35
C ILE A 164 -28.27 3.58 7.28
N LYS A 165 -27.93 3.26 8.52
CA LYS A 165 -28.94 2.85 9.50
C LYS A 165 -29.89 3.97 9.92
N GLN A 166 -29.36 5.20 10.02
CA GLN A 166 -30.13 6.38 10.41
C GLN A 166 -31.01 6.92 9.26
N TYR A 167 -30.49 6.80 8.03
CA TYR A 167 -31.16 7.27 6.82
C TYR A 167 -31.24 6.09 5.83
N PRO A 168 -32.17 5.14 6.03
CA PRO A 168 -32.32 4.02 5.12
C PRO A 168 -32.61 4.54 3.73
N ILE A 169 -31.85 4.03 2.75
CA ILE A 169 -32.16 4.29 1.33
C ILE A 169 -33.47 3.54 1.08
N ASP A 170 -34.57 4.27 0.86
CA ASP A 170 -35.79 3.66 0.39
C ASP A 170 -35.44 2.87 -0.88
N GLU A 171 -35.69 1.58 -0.87
CA GLU A 171 -35.61 0.77 -2.08
C GLU A 171 -36.54 1.46 -3.08
N ALA A 172 -35.96 2.16 -4.04
CA ALA A 172 -36.72 2.85 -5.06
C ALA A 172 -37.71 1.85 -5.64
N SER A 173 -38.98 2.17 -5.49
CA SER A 173 -40.08 1.37 -6.01
C SER A 173 -39.75 0.91 -7.43
N PRO A 174 -39.82 -0.38 -7.75
CA PRO A 174 -39.47 -0.89 -9.08
C PRO A 174 -40.61 -0.56 -10.11
N ASN A 175 -40.96 0.73 -10.20
CA ASN A 175 -41.97 1.22 -11.16
C ASN A 175 -41.57 2.64 -11.61
N MET A 176 -40.69 2.70 -12.59
CA MET A 176 -40.74 3.67 -13.69
C MET A 176 -40.15 3.04 -14.95
#